data_d4396166f06beb6e57b75c5817600d93
#
_entry.id   d4396166f06beb6e57b75c5817600d93
#
_cell.length_a   1.000
_cell.length_b   1.000
_cell.length_c   1.000
_cell.angle_alpha   90.00
_cell.angle_beta   90.00
_cell.angle_gamma   90.00
#
_symmetry.space_group_name_H-M   'P 1'
#
loop_
_entity.id
_entity.type
_entity.pdbx_description
1 polymer ?
#
loop_
_entity_poly.entity_id
_entity_poly.type
_entity_poly.pdbx_seq_one_letter_code
_entity_poly.pdbx_strand_id
1 'polypeptide(L)'
;MAIRTWTWVVFLLLALLSSSSPPSCRAAEAPSPQPASADADLAVDDGLRTGYHFQPPKHWINGKNLMRVPRCNNVLIPRCSFCSLTCCGIGEANGRDRDPVRADPNGVMYYKGVYHLFYQYNPRGAVWGNIVWAHAVSTDLVDWVMLPPAIYPTAPFDVNGCWSGSATVLPDGTPVIMYTGIDAQNRQVQNVAYPKDLSDPYLREWVKPDYNPVIAPGPGMNATAFRDPTTAWQGPDGLWRLVIGTKDNHRGLAMLYRSRDFKQWAPANRALHSGDTGMWECPDFYPVTSPGVSGGTKHVLKVSLDLTRFEYYTFGEYDHATDTYVPDAALADGNDGLRYDYGNFYASKTFLDTAKPRRILWGWANESDSTADDIRKGWAGVQAVPRKVWLSSDGKQLVQWPVAEIESLRGGLVNITDRLVGAGQHFEVAGLASAAQADVEASFQVADLDKAESFDPAWRGADAQTVCAARGADARGGVGPFGLWVLASDEREERTAVFFRVFKGGDGGKHVVLMCNDPSMSSHADNLYKPTFAGFVDVDIAQTGGKIALRTLIDHSVVESFGAHGKTCILSRVYPTKAVGEKARLFVFNNGESDVKVTHLNAYEMRSAKITSDTTEPTSR
;
A
#
# COMPACT_ATOMS: atom_id res chain seq x y z
N MET A 1 45.06 -56.77 -38.25
CA MET A 1 46.51 -56.65 -38.01
C MET A 1 46.90 -55.20 -38.32
N ALA A 2 47.51 -54.47 -37.41
CA ALA A 2 47.98 -53.09 -37.43
C ALA A 2 47.05 -52.06 -36.76
N ILE A 3 47.00 -52.15 -35.44
CA ILE A 3 46.77 -51.03 -34.53
C ILE A 3 48.06 -50.93 -33.72
N ARG A 4 48.83 -49.86 -33.90
CA ARG A 4 49.87 -49.36 -32.99
C ARG A 4 50.74 -48.36 -33.77
N THR A 5 50.49 -47.08 -33.59
CA THR A 5 51.51 -46.00 -33.74
C THR A 5 50.85 -44.62 -33.75
N TRP A 6 50.10 -44.29 -32.70
CA TRP A 6 49.62 -42.91 -32.53
C TRP A 6 49.57 -42.46 -31.06
N THR A 7 50.48 -42.99 -30.23
CA THR A 7 50.47 -42.68 -28.78
C THR A 7 51.71 -41.93 -28.28
N TRP A 8 52.60 -41.47 -29.14
CA TRP A 8 53.84 -40.78 -28.71
C TRP A 8 53.98 -39.32 -29.17
N VAL A 9 53.01 -38.75 -29.91
CA VAL A 9 53.07 -37.35 -30.36
C VAL A 9 52.28 -36.42 -29.46
N VAL A 10 51.38 -36.96 -28.59
CA VAL A 10 50.60 -36.15 -27.65
C VAL A 10 51.33 -35.86 -26.32
N PHE A 11 52.37 -36.66 -25.97
CA PHE A 11 53.12 -36.47 -24.72
C PHE A 11 54.29 -35.47 -24.82
N LEU A 12 54.72 -35.05 -26.02
CA LEU A 12 55.79 -34.06 -26.15
C LEU A 12 55.35 -32.62 -26.33
N LEU A 13 54.05 -32.37 -26.46
CA LEU A 13 53.47 -31.01 -26.53
C LEU A 13 52.86 -30.54 -25.18
N LEU A 14 52.84 -31.39 -24.14
CA LEU A 14 52.39 -31.06 -22.79
C LEU A 14 53.51 -30.75 -21.81
N ALA A 15 54.78 -30.85 -22.21
CA ALA A 15 55.94 -30.60 -21.35
C ALA A 15 56.63 -29.24 -21.57
N LEU A 16 56.08 -28.36 -22.40
CA LEU A 16 56.65 -27.02 -22.64
C LEU A 16 55.70 -25.83 -22.27
N LEU A 17 54.62 -26.11 -21.50
CA LEU A 17 53.70 -25.08 -21.00
C LEU A 17 53.61 -25.02 -19.46
N SER A 18 54.66 -25.45 -18.76
CA SER A 18 54.69 -25.37 -17.28
C SER A 18 55.80 -24.49 -16.79
N SER A 19 55.76 -23.19 -17.08
CA SER A 19 56.46 -22.16 -16.26
C SER A 19 56.02 -20.76 -16.66
N SER A 20 54.78 -20.43 -16.40
CA SER A 20 54.37 -19.05 -16.13
C SER A 20 53.22 -19.09 -15.13
N SER A 21 53.53 -18.80 -13.88
CA SER A 21 52.56 -18.55 -12.83
C SER A 21 51.62 -17.44 -13.28
N PRO A 22 50.30 -17.60 -13.13
CA PRO A 22 49.37 -16.50 -13.39
C PRO A 22 49.66 -15.38 -12.38
N PRO A 23 49.57 -14.09 -12.80
CA PRO A 23 49.66 -13.00 -11.85
C PRO A 23 48.52 -13.15 -10.84
N SER A 24 48.91 -13.17 -9.56
CA SER A 24 47.97 -13.12 -8.45
C SER A 24 47.12 -11.85 -8.59
N CYS A 25 45.88 -11.97 -8.96
CA CYS A 25 44.88 -10.92 -8.70
C CYS A 25 44.82 -10.77 -7.17
N ARG A 26 45.56 -9.83 -6.62
CA ARG A 26 45.22 -9.27 -5.31
C ARG A 26 43.84 -8.71 -5.47
N ALA A 27 42.87 -9.30 -4.76
CA ALA A 27 41.61 -8.66 -4.52
C ALA A 27 41.95 -7.30 -3.91
N ALA A 28 41.60 -6.24 -4.61
CA ALA A 28 41.59 -4.92 -4.02
C ALA A 28 40.57 -4.99 -2.87
N GLU A 29 41.07 -4.79 -1.66
CA GLU A 29 40.19 -4.57 -0.51
C GLU A 29 39.18 -3.48 -0.90
N ALA A 30 37.91 -3.80 -0.83
CA ALA A 30 36.86 -2.82 -0.96
C ALA A 30 37.13 -1.72 0.08
N PRO A 31 37.13 -0.45 -0.30
CA PRO A 31 37.33 0.63 0.65
C PRO A 31 36.26 0.46 1.73
N SER A 32 36.68 0.41 2.99
CA SER A 32 35.80 0.49 4.15
C SER A 32 34.83 1.65 3.94
N PRO A 33 33.55 1.52 4.24
CA PRO A 33 32.62 2.63 4.12
C PRO A 33 33.15 3.76 5.01
N GLN A 34 33.56 4.84 4.37
CA GLN A 34 33.84 6.08 5.09
C GLN A 34 32.55 6.49 5.80
N PRO A 35 32.62 6.95 7.05
CA PRO A 35 31.47 7.56 7.68
C PRO A 35 31.01 8.70 6.78
N ALA A 36 29.74 8.66 6.37
CA ALA A 36 29.14 9.70 5.57
C ALA A 36 29.39 11.04 6.29
N SER A 37 30.05 11.94 5.57
CA SER A 37 30.25 13.32 6.01
C SER A 37 28.90 13.92 6.37
N ALA A 38 28.93 14.72 7.42
CA ALA A 38 27.83 15.48 7.99
C ALA A 38 26.75 15.90 6.98
N ASP A 39 25.51 15.71 7.40
CA ASP A 39 24.27 16.17 6.79
C ASP A 39 24.45 17.52 6.07
N ALA A 40 24.63 17.47 4.75
CA ALA A 40 24.19 18.59 3.94
C ALA A 40 22.66 18.52 4.04
N ASP A 41 22.02 19.47 4.71
CA ASP A 41 20.59 19.69 4.70
C ASP A 41 20.17 19.88 3.23
N LEU A 42 19.81 18.77 2.59
CA LEU A 42 19.15 18.81 1.29
C LEU A 42 17.85 19.54 1.52
N ALA A 43 17.69 20.67 0.85
CA ALA A 43 16.43 21.44 0.91
C ALA A 43 15.27 20.50 0.57
N VAL A 44 14.35 20.32 1.50
CA VAL A 44 13.15 19.49 1.31
C VAL A 44 12.23 20.23 0.35
N ASP A 45 11.83 19.58 -0.74
CA ASP A 45 10.80 20.12 -1.64
C ASP A 45 9.42 19.97 -0.99
N ASP A 46 8.90 21.06 -0.46
CA ASP A 46 7.63 21.11 0.24
C ASP A 46 6.41 21.27 -0.68
N GLY A 47 6.61 21.53 -1.98
CA GLY A 47 5.52 21.83 -2.91
C GLY A 47 4.53 20.68 -3.13
N LEU A 48 4.97 19.44 -2.94
CA LEU A 48 4.19 18.22 -3.08
C LEU A 48 3.89 17.53 -1.75
N ARG A 49 4.32 18.11 -0.62
CA ARG A 49 4.06 17.55 0.71
C ARG A 49 2.59 17.63 1.05
N THR A 50 2.11 16.57 1.69
CA THR A 50 0.73 16.51 2.17
C THR A 50 0.53 17.43 3.37
N GLY A 51 -0.63 18.07 3.43
CA GLY A 51 -1.03 18.92 4.54
C GLY A 51 -1.67 18.14 5.67
N TYR A 52 -2.40 17.05 5.37
CA TYR A 52 -3.13 16.30 6.39
C TYR A 52 -3.03 14.77 6.28
N HIS A 53 -2.54 14.22 5.18
CA HIS A 53 -2.11 12.84 5.19
C HIS A 53 -0.79 12.72 5.95
N PHE A 54 -0.71 11.77 6.88
CA PHE A 54 0.48 11.62 7.71
C PHE A 54 1.72 11.26 6.89
N GLN A 55 2.77 12.06 7.03
CA GLN A 55 4.11 11.75 6.54
C GLN A 55 5.17 12.37 7.48
N PRO A 56 6.36 11.75 7.65
CA PRO A 56 7.42 12.36 8.43
C PRO A 56 8.01 13.59 7.72
N PRO A 57 8.65 14.50 8.45
CA PRO A 57 9.16 15.77 7.90
C PRO A 57 10.28 15.56 6.88
N LYS A 58 11.05 14.49 6.97
CA LYS A 58 12.13 14.14 6.03
C LYS A 58 12.35 12.64 5.98
N HIS A 59 13.17 12.19 5.03
CA HIS A 59 13.55 10.81 4.85
C HIS A 59 12.41 9.90 4.39
N TRP A 60 12.66 8.63 4.46
CA TRP A 60 11.83 7.63 3.84
C TRP A 60 10.85 7.00 4.84
N ILE A 61 9.57 7.11 4.51
CA ILE A 61 8.62 6.09 4.82
C ILE A 61 8.18 5.49 3.47
N ASN A 62 8.87 4.45 3.06
CA ASN A 62 8.63 3.68 1.87
C ASN A 62 8.92 4.32 0.48
N GLY A 63 9.94 3.84 -0.20
CA GLY A 63 10.31 4.21 -1.55
C GLY A 63 10.94 3.03 -2.30
N LYS A 64 10.93 3.09 -3.64
CA LYS A 64 11.42 2.03 -4.53
C LYS A 64 12.94 1.88 -4.45
N ASN A 65 13.43 0.64 -4.38
CA ASN A 65 14.83 0.33 -4.62
C ASN A 65 15.03 -0.13 -6.06
N LEU A 66 15.72 0.67 -6.85
CA LEU A 66 16.32 0.21 -8.10
C LEU A 66 17.67 -0.43 -7.74
N MET A 67 17.78 -1.76 -7.78
CA MET A 67 19.08 -2.38 -7.85
C MET A 67 19.81 -1.79 -9.07
N ARG A 68 20.90 -1.06 -8.83
CA ARG A 68 21.85 -0.73 -9.88
C ARG A 68 22.44 -2.04 -10.37
N VAL A 69 22.02 -2.49 -11.54
CA VAL A 69 22.84 -3.39 -12.35
C VAL A 69 24.14 -2.61 -12.62
N PRO A 70 25.32 -3.14 -12.30
CA PRO A 70 26.57 -2.47 -12.64
C PRO A 70 26.60 -2.24 -14.15
N ARG A 71 26.60 -0.99 -14.59
CA ARG A 71 26.94 -0.69 -15.99
C ARG A 71 28.37 -1.15 -16.19
N CYS A 72 28.57 -2.18 -16.99
CA CYS A 72 29.87 -2.43 -17.58
C CYS A 72 30.26 -1.17 -18.40
N ASN A 73 31.15 -0.37 -17.85
CA ASN A 73 31.77 0.71 -18.63
C ASN A 73 32.40 0.09 -19.87
N ASN A 74 32.11 0.64 -21.02
CA ASN A 74 32.69 0.30 -22.31
C ASN A 74 34.22 0.35 -22.24
N VAL A 75 34.85 -0.79 -22.00
CA VAL A 75 36.23 -1.00 -22.33
C VAL A 75 36.24 -1.62 -23.72
N LEU A 76 36.72 -0.87 -24.69
CA LEU A 76 37.02 -1.35 -26.04
C LEU A 76 38.04 -2.49 -25.94
N ILE A 77 37.54 -3.74 -26.05
CA ILE A 77 38.40 -4.91 -26.21
C ILE A 77 38.50 -5.20 -27.72
N PRO A 78 39.71 -5.35 -28.29
CA PRO A 78 39.87 -5.70 -29.70
C PRO A 78 39.23 -7.08 -29.98
N ARG A 79 38.61 -7.21 -31.13
CA ARG A 79 37.97 -8.42 -31.64
C ARG A 79 38.79 -9.68 -31.41
N CYS A 80 38.29 -10.59 -30.61
CA CYS A 80 38.71 -11.98 -30.57
C CYS A 80 37.63 -12.82 -31.29
N SER A 81 37.97 -13.30 -32.49
CA SER A 81 37.10 -14.16 -33.31
C SER A 81 37.22 -15.59 -32.80
N PHE A 82 36.51 -15.95 -31.76
CA PHE A 82 36.12 -17.33 -31.41
C PHE A 82 35.51 -17.32 -29.98
N CYS A 83 34.28 -16.91 -29.88
CA CYS A 83 33.42 -17.29 -28.74
C CYS A 83 32.06 -17.69 -29.26
N SER A 84 31.80 -18.96 -29.14
CA SER A 84 30.52 -19.61 -29.44
C SER A 84 29.37 -18.94 -28.68
N LEU A 85 28.34 -18.57 -29.41
CA LEU A 85 27.02 -18.10 -28.96
C LEU A 85 26.32 -19.14 -28.08
N THR A 86 26.49 -19.12 -26.78
CA THR A 86 25.63 -19.87 -25.86
C THR A 86 25.60 -19.31 -24.43
N CYS A 87 25.75 -18.02 -24.22
CA CYS A 87 25.49 -17.39 -22.93
C CYS A 87 25.10 -15.91 -23.05
N CYS A 88 24.04 -15.61 -23.77
CA CYS A 88 23.27 -14.39 -23.63
C CYS A 88 21.88 -14.67 -24.20
N GLY A 89 21.05 -15.30 -23.40
CA GLY A 89 19.61 -15.25 -23.61
C GLY A 89 19.19 -13.80 -23.42
N ILE A 90 19.00 -13.07 -24.53
CA ILE A 90 18.26 -11.81 -24.51
C ILE A 90 16.79 -12.23 -24.31
N GLY A 91 16.43 -12.43 -23.05
CA GLY A 91 15.02 -12.35 -22.66
C GLY A 91 14.63 -10.89 -22.82
N GLU A 92 13.64 -10.61 -23.63
CA GLU A 92 12.94 -9.33 -23.64
C GLU A 92 12.54 -9.02 -22.20
N ALA A 93 13.18 -8.02 -21.60
CA ALA A 93 12.81 -7.48 -20.31
C ALA A 93 11.48 -6.74 -20.50
N ASN A 94 10.39 -7.47 -20.44
CA ASN A 94 9.10 -6.90 -20.12
C ASN A 94 9.27 -6.24 -18.75
N GLY A 95 9.14 -4.92 -18.71
CA GLY A 95 9.41 -4.05 -17.56
C GLY A 95 8.51 -4.30 -16.36
N ARG A 96 8.68 -5.44 -15.67
CA ARG A 96 7.96 -5.82 -14.45
C ARG A 96 8.84 -6.36 -13.32
N ASP A 97 10.16 -6.39 -13.46
CA ASP A 97 11.05 -6.66 -12.32
C ASP A 97 11.23 -5.39 -11.49
N ARG A 98 10.18 -5.00 -10.82
CA ARG A 98 10.21 -4.04 -9.73
C ARG A 98 10.11 -4.85 -8.46
N ASP A 99 11.24 -5.25 -7.89
CA ASP A 99 11.27 -5.72 -6.51
C ASP A 99 10.81 -4.57 -5.62
N PRO A 100 9.66 -4.71 -5.00
CA PRO A 100 9.06 -3.64 -4.25
C PRO A 100 9.39 -3.74 -2.79
N VAL A 101 9.67 -2.65 -2.29
CA VAL A 101 10.01 -2.43 -0.91
C VAL A 101 8.88 -1.68 -0.23
N ARG A 102 8.62 -2.04 1.01
CA ARG A 102 7.43 -1.75 1.77
C ARG A 102 7.63 -0.72 2.85
N ALA A 103 6.58 0.03 3.18
CA ALA A 103 6.37 0.70 4.44
C ALA A 103 4.96 0.40 4.92
N ASP A 104 4.91 -0.53 5.76
CA ASP A 104 3.68 -0.95 6.36
C ASP A 104 3.37 0.00 7.53
N PRO A 105 2.13 0.46 7.71
CA PRO A 105 1.72 0.86 9.03
C PRO A 105 1.87 -0.35 9.93
N ASN A 106 2.69 -0.22 10.96
CA ASN A 106 2.99 -1.28 11.90
C ASN A 106 2.29 -1.02 13.22
N GLY A 107 1.91 -2.05 13.93
CA GLY A 107 1.54 -2.00 15.33
C GLY A 107 0.57 -0.89 15.73
N VAL A 108 -0.34 -0.47 14.82
CA VAL A 108 -1.37 0.53 15.14
C VAL A 108 -2.25 0.05 16.29
N MET A 109 -2.45 0.89 17.31
CA MET A 109 -3.26 0.54 18.48
C MET A 109 -3.80 1.78 19.18
N TYR A 110 -4.83 1.57 20.01
CA TYR A 110 -5.29 2.53 21.01
C TYR A 110 -4.92 2.04 22.41
N TYR A 111 -4.23 2.89 23.18
CA TYR A 111 -3.78 2.57 24.53
C TYR A 111 -3.88 3.76 25.46
N LYS A 112 -4.60 3.63 26.59
CA LYS A 112 -4.74 4.64 27.64
C LYS A 112 -5.04 6.06 27.14
N GLY A 113 -5.98 6.20 26.20
CA GLY A 113 -6.38 7.50 25.68
C GLY A 113 -5.56 8.00 24.49
N VAL A 114 -4.59 7.23 24.01
CA VAL A 114 -3.65 7.62 22.97
C VAL A 114 -3.72 6.62 21.81
N TYR A 115 -3.76 7.12 20.58
CA TYR A 115 -3.54 6.34 19.37
C TYR A 115 -2.05 6.28 19.10
N HIS A 116 -1.54 5.09 18.85
CA HIS A 116 -0.15 4.84 18.48
C HIS A 116 -0.09 4.39 17.02
N LEU A 117 0.74 5.06 16.25
CA LEU A 117 1.10 4.69 14.88
C LEU A 117 2.58 4.35 14.86
N PHE A 118 2.89 3.07 14.74
CA PHE A 118 4.24 2.65 14.39
C PHE A 118 4.31 2.45 12.88
N TYR A 119 5.46 2.78 12.30
CA TYR A 119 5.65 2.66 10.85
C TYR A 119 7.10 2.37 10.52
N GLN A 120 7.32 1.71 9.39
CA GLN A 120 8.67 1.48 8.89
C GLN A 120 9.30 2.78 8.43
N TYR A 121 10.53 3.03 8.83
CA TYR A 121 11.24 4.27 8.59
C TYR A 121 12.72 4.04 8.34
N ASN A 122 13.29 4.72 7.34
CA ASN A 122 14.73 4.83 7.19
C ASN A 122 15.21 6.18 7.74
N PRO A 123 15.87 6.24 8.89
CA PRO A 123 16.32 7.51 9.46
C PRO A 123 17.52 8.14 8.72
N ARG A 124 18.06 7.47 7.69
CA ARG A 124 19.30 7.88 7.01
C ARG A 124 19.11 8.40 5.58
N GLY A 125 17.87 8.43 5.07
CA GLY A 125 17.61 8.94 3.73
C GLY A 125 16.26 8.55 3.15
N ALA A 126 15.92 9.15 2.02
CA ALA A 126 14.67 8.95 1.30
C ALA A 126 14.70 7.70 0.40
N VAL A 127 15.34 6.62 0.86
CA VAL A 127 15.44 5.34 0.14
C VAL A 127 15.21 4.18 1.09
N TRP A 128 14.86 3.02 0.54
CA TRP A 128 14.70 1.80 1.34
C TRP A 128 16.02 1.33 1.95
N GLY A 129 15.97 0.83 3.16
CA GLY A 129 17.08 0.25 3.90
C GLY A 129 17.14 0.81 5.33
N ASN A 130 18.02 0.29 6.15
CA ASN A 130 18.23 0.73 7.55
C ASN A 130 16.90 0.84 8.34
N ILE A 131 15.99 -0.11 8.15
CA ILE A 131 14.62 -0.02 8.62
C ILE A 131 14.54 -0.13 10.14
N VAL A 132 13.90 0.88 10.74
CA VAL A 132 13.51 0.96 12.14
C VAL A 132 11.98 1.04 12.25
N TRP A 133 11.43 0.80 13.43
CA TRP A 133 10.06 1.16 13.76
C TRP A 133 10.03 2.57 14.30
N ALA A 134 9.65 3.55 13.48
CA ALA A 134 9.32 4.87 13.95
C ALA A 134 7.99 4.84 14.72
N HIS A 135 7.75 5.86 15.53
CA HIS A 135 6.61 5.95 16.41
C HIS A 135 6.02 7.35 16.39
N ALA A 136 4.73 7.45 16.21
CA ALA A 136 3.98 8.69 16.39
C ALA A 136 2.75 8.43 17.26
N VAL A 137 2.31 9.43 17.99
CA VAL A 137 1.16 9.36 18.87
C VAL A 137 0.17 10.48 18.59
N SER A 138 -1.12 10.20 18.80
CA SER A 138 -2.21 11.14 18.59
C SER A 138 -3.31 10.93 19.62
N THR A 139 -4.08 11.97 19.92
CA THR A 139 -5.30 11.87 20.72
C THR A 139 -6.56 11.91 19.88
N ASP A 140 -6.45 12.22 18.57
CA ASP A 140 -7.58 12.48 17.68
C ASP A 140 -7.45 11.84 16.27
N LEU A 141 -6.37 11.08 15.98
CA LEU A 141 -6.06 10.50 14.67
C LEU A 141 -5.74 11.52 13.56
N VAL A 142 -5.63 12.81 13.90
CA VAL A 142 -5.41 13.92 12.96
C VAL A 142 -4.10 14.62 13.24
N ASP A 143 -3.94 15.13 14.46
CA ASP A 143 -2.72 15.80 14.92
C ASP A 143 -1.78 14.76 15.56
N TRP A 144 -0.49 14.80 15.19
CA TRP A 144 0.47 13.76 15.56
C TRP A 144 1.72 14.35 16.21
N VAL A 145 2.22 13.67 17.22
CA VAL A 145 3.53 13.92 17.83
C VAL A 145 4.45 12.76 17.49
N MET A 146 5.50 13.02 16.72
CA MET A 146 6.53 12.02 16.42
C MET A 146 7.45 11.87 17.61
N LEU A 147 7.66 10.63 18.02
CA LEU A 147 8.56 10.22 19.08
C LEU A 147 9.86 9.65 18.47
N PRO A 148 10.91 9.46 19.27
CA PRO A 148 12.05 8.65 18.86
C PRO A 148 11.59 7.26 18.40
N PRO A 149 12.27 6.64 17.42
CA PRO A 149 11.91 5.29 16.99
C PRO A 149 11.86 4.29 18.14
N ALA A 150 10.81 3.47 18.16
CA ALA A 150 10.56 2.48 19.20
C ALA A 150 11.50 1.27 19.14
N ILE A 151 11.83 0.81 17.90
CA ILE A 151 12.66 -0.38 17.71
C ILE A 151 13.75 -0.11 16.67
N TYR A 152 15.00 -0.34 17.07
CA TYR A 152 16.19 -0.28 16.23
C TYR A 152 16.76 -1.69 15.98
N PRO A 153 17.47 -1.93 14.86
CA PRO A 153 18.17 -3.20 14.60
C PRO A 153 19.45 -3.30 15.44
N THR A 154 19.33 -3.76 16.68
CA THR A 154 20.41 -3.76 17.68
C THR A 154 20.78 -5.14 18.21
N ALA A 155 20.09 -6.19 17.78
CA ALA A 155 20.29 -7.54 18.28
C ALA A 155 20.59 -8.52 17.13
N PRO A 156 21.23 -9.69 17.38
CA PRO A 156 21.55 -10.66 16.34
C PRO A 156 20.36 -11.13 15.50
N PHE A 157 19.17 -11.11 16.07
CA PHE A 157 17.93 -11.55 15.41
C PHE A 157 17.27 -10.46 14.54
N ASP A 158 17.80 -9.22 14.54
CA ASP A 158 17.28 -8.12 13.74
C ASP A 158 18.37 -7.18 13.18
N VAL A 159 19.63 -7.57 13.23
CA VAL A 159 20.78 -6.72 12.89
C VAL A 159 20.70 -6.13 11.48
N ASN A 160 20.04 -6.81 10.54
CA ASN A 160 19.86 -6.37 9.16
C ASN A 160 18.50 -5.64 8.92
N GLY A 161 17.71 -5.37 9.96
CA GLY A 161 16.49 -4.57 9.88
C GLY A 161 15.34 -5.08 10.75
N CYS A 162 14.49 -4.14 11.16
CA CYS A 162 13.26 -4.40 11.90
C CYS A 162 12.08 -4.18 10.93
N TRP A 163 11.55 -5.28 10.37
CA TRP A 163 10.47 -5.24 9.39
C TRP A 163 9.09 -5.34 10.04
N SER A 164 8.06 -5.39 9.21
CA SER A 164 6.66 -5.26 9.61
C SER A 164 6.18 -6.28 10.65
N GLY A 165 5.11 -5.91 11.30
CA GLY A 165 4.44 -6.70 12.31
C GLY A 165 3.17 -6.03 12.83
N SER A 166 2.77 -6.34 14.06
CA SER A 166 1.54 -5.84 14.67
C SER A 166 1.68 -5.66 16.18
N ALA A 167 0.82 -4.84 16.77
CA ALA A 167 0.68 -4.75 18.22
C ALA A 167 -0.51 -5.60 18.71
N THR A 168 -0.37 -6.13 19.91
CA THR A 168 -1.43 -6.82 20.65
C THR A 168 -1.44 -6.29 22.08
N VAL A 169 -2.61 -5.99 22.61
CA VAL A 169 -2.76 -5.66 24.04
C VAL A 169 -3.17 -6.93 24.77
N LEU A 170 -2.35 -7.37 25.72
CA LEU A 170 -2.59 -8.57 26.52
C LEU A 170 -3.73 -8.34 27.52
N PRO A 171 -4.31 -9.41 28.12
CA PRO A 171 -5.43 -9.28 29.07
C PRO A 171 -5.11 -8.48 30.33
N ASP A 172 -3.84 -8.40 30.73
CA ASP A 172 -3.36 -7.57 31.83
C ASP A 172 -3.17 -6.08 31.44
N GLY A 173 -3.48 -5.74 30.18
CA GLY A 173 -3.31 -4.40 29.64
C GLY A 173 -1.92 -4.11 29.09
N THR A 174 -1.00 -5.06 29.08
CA THR A 174 0.36 -4.85 28.53
C THR A 174 0.35 -4.89 27.00
N PRO A 175 0.77 -3.82 26.31
CA PRO A 175 0.98 -3.87 24.86
C PRO A 175 2.23 -4.69 24.53
N VAL A 176 2.15 -5.47 23.45
CA VAL A 176 3.28 -6.23 22.90
C VAL A 176 3.36 -5.96 21.42
N ILE A 177 4.52 -5.57 20.93
CA ILE A 177 4.84 -5.56 19.50
C ILE A 177 5.39 -6.93 19.14
N MET A 178 4.84 -7.56 18.09
CA MET A 178 5.46 -8.68 17.41
C MET A 178 5.85 -8.24 16.00
N TYR A 179 7.13 -8.41 15.63
CA TYR A 179 7.70 -7.90 14.39
C TYR A 179 8.66 -8.87 13.73
N THR A 180 8.88 -8.70 12.46
CA THR A 180 9.87 -9.46 11.69
C THR A 180 11.24 -8.83 11.82
N GLY A 181 12.20 -9.54 12.39
CA GLY A 181 13.62 -9.17 12.35
C GLY A 181 14.33 -9.88 11.22
N ILE A 182 15.32 -9.21 10.63
CA ILE A 182 16.23 -9.82 9.67
C ILE A 182 17.54 -10.12 10.40
N ASP A 183 17.79 -11.41 10.60
CA ASP A 183 18.95 -11.86 11.36
C ASP A 183 20.28 -11.74 10.58
N ALA A 184 21.37 -12.08 11.21
CA ALA A 184 22.72 -12.02 10.63
C ALA A 184 22.89 -12.93 9.39
N GLN A 185 22.03 -13.93 9.20
CA GLN A 185 21.98 -14.81 8.03
C GLN A 185 20.93 -14.39 7.01
N ASN A 186 20.35 -13.19 7.13
CA ASN A 186 19.23 -12.67 6.32
C ASN A 186 17.98 -13.54 6.37
N ARG A 187 17.74 -14.30 7.45
CA ARG A 187 16.50 -15.01 7.67
C ARG A 187 15.48 -14.07 8.30
N GLN A 188 14.23 -14.24 7.93
CA GLN A 188 13.10 -13.54 8.52
C GLN A 188 12.62 -14.30 9.74
N VAL A 189 12.76 -13.72 10.92
CA VAL A 189 12.39 -14.32 12.20
C VAL A 189 11.44 -13.39 12.96
N GLN A 190 10.52 -13.94 13.75
CA GLN A 190 9.57 -13.12 14.48
C GLN A 190 10.05 -12.90 15.90
N ASN A 191 9.98 -11.64 16.33
CA ASN A 191 10.47 -11.17 17.61
C ASN A 191 9.37 -10.42 18.36
N VAL A 192 9.52 -10.31 19.67
CA VAL A 192 8.64 -9.50 20.51
C VAL A 192 9.42 -8.35 21.15
N ALA A 193 8.71 -7.25 21.39
CA ALA A 193 9.18 -6.14 22.21
C ALA A 193 8.07 -5.69 23.15
N TYR A 194 8.45 -5.23 24.35
CA TYR A 194 7.55 -4.79 25.41
C TYR A 194 7.87 -3.34 25.80
N PRO A 195 6.89 -2.53 26.18
CA PRO A 195 7.17 -1.24 26.77
C PRO A 195 8.03 -1.38 28.03
N LYS A 196 9.01 -0.51 28.17
CA LYS A 196 9.86 -0.48 29.36
C LYS A 196 9.12 0.09 30.57
N ASP A 197 8.23 1.06 30.33
CA ASP A 197 7.43 1.73 31.34
C ASP A 197 5.96 1.80 30.92
N LEU A 198 5.10 1.02 31.59
CA LEU A 198 3.66 1.02 31.37
C LEU A 198 2.94 2.24 31.96
N SER A 199 3.62 3.05 32.78
CA SER A 199 3.06 4.31 33.33
C SER A 199 3.13 5.45 32.31
N ASP A 200 4.07 5.40 31.34
CA ASP A 200 4.12 6.34 30.22
C ASP A 200 3.04 6.00 29.17
N PRO A 201 1.99 6.83 29.01
CA PRO A 201 0.95 6.57 28.03
C PRO A 201 1.44 6.66 26.59
N TYR A 202 2.60 7.29 26.36
CA TYR A 202 3.21 7.40 25.03
C TYR A 202 4.12 6.21 24.70
N LEU A 203 4.42 5.33 25.65
CA LEU A 203 5.22 4.12 25.46
C LEU A 203 6.50 4.39 24.66
N ARG A 204 7.29 5.38 25.10
CA ARG A 204 8.47 5.88 24.35
C ARG A 204 9.57 4.83 24.22
N GLU A 205 9.79 4.02 25.25
CA GLU A 205 10.89 3.05 25.29
C GLU A 205 10.39 1.61 25.23
N TRP A 206 11.04 0.80 24.40
CA TRP A 206 10.71 -0.60 24.19
C TRP A 206 11.93 -1.50 24.43
N VAL A 207 11.70 -2.65 25.04
CA VAL A 207 12.73 -3.63 25.39
C VAL A 207 12.50 -4.93 24.61
N LYS A 208 13.56 -5.43 24.02
CA LYS A 208 13.60 -6.74 23.34
C LYS A 208 14.14 -7.78 24.33
N PRO A 209 13.36 -8.80 24.70
CA PRO A 209 13.84 -9.84 25.62
C PRO A 209 14.86 -10.77 24.95
N ASP A 210 15.76 -11.32 25.77
CA ASP A 210 16.87 -12.19 25.31
C ASP A 210 16.41 -13.53 24.70
N TYR A 211 15.15 -13.94 24.95
CA TYR A 211 14.59 -15.15 24.37
C TYR A 211 14.11 -15.02 22.92
N ASN A 212 14.26 -13.84 22.30
CA ASN A 212 14.03 -13.67 20.85
C ASN A 212 15.09 -14.45 20.03
N PRO A 213 14.72 -14.98 18.84
CA PRO A 213 13.41 -14.89 18.21
C PRO A 213 12.40 -15.89 18.84
N VAL A 214 11.12 -15.48 18.89
CA VAL A 214 10.03 -16.34 19.40
C VAL A 214 9.49 -17.30 18.33
N ILE A 215 9.63 -16.97 17.03
CA ILE A 215 9.29 -17.84 15.91
C ILE A 215 10.38 -17.72 14.83
N ALA A 216 10.90 -18.85 14.39
CA ALA A 216 11.81 -18.94 13.26
C ALA A 216 11.20 -19.85 12.16
N PRO A 217 11.59 -19.66 10.89
CA PRO A 217 11.12 -20.53 9.81
C PRO A 217 11.57 -21.98 10.06
N GLY A 218 10.63 -22.92 9.96
CA GLY A 218 10.90 -24.34 10.13
C GLY A 218 11.62 -24.99 8.95
N PRO A 219 12.02 -26.26 9.07
CA PRO A 219 12.64 -27.00 7.97
C PRO A 219 11.75 -26.99 6.72
N GLY A 220 12.34 -26.71 5.55
CA GLY A 220 11.65 -26.65 4.27
C GLY A 220 10.89 -25.35 4.00
N MET A 221 10.80 -24.44 4.96
CA MET A 221 10.19 -23.11 4.74
C MET A 221 11.19 -22.15 4.10
N ASN A 222 10.70 -21.25 3.23
CA ASN A 222 11.52 -20.21 2.67
C ASN A 222 11.83 -19.14 3.73
N ALA A 223 13.06 -19.13 4.23
CA ALA A 223 13.48 -18.22 5.28
C ALA A 223 13.53 -16.74 4.87
N THR A 224 13.47 -16.42 3.58
CA THR A 224 13.41 -15.05 3.05
C THR A 224 12.00 -14.64 2.64
N ALA A 225 10.99 -15.46 2.93
CA ALA A 225 9.58 -15.21 2.66
C ALA A 225 8.72 -15.71 3.85
N PHE A 226 8.97 -15.17 5.05
CA PHE A 226 8.32 -15.58 6.30
C PHE A 226 8.21 -14.39 7.25
N ARG A 227 7.12 -13.58 7.15
CA ARG A 227 7.05 -12.25 7.76
C ARG A 227 5.66 -11.73 8.06
N ASP A 228 5.64 -10.55 8.69
CA ASP A 228 4.49 -9.68 8.91
C ASP A 228 3.42 -10.29 9.83
N PRO A 229 3.77 -10.70 11.07
CA PRO A 229 2.81 -11.31 11.99
C PRO A 229 1.60 -10.40 12.24
N THR A 230 0.41 -11.00 12.31
CA THR A 230 -0.84 -10.28 12.61
C THR A 230 -0.91 -9.87 14.08
N THR A 231 -1.85 -8.96 14.41
CA THR A 231 -2.36 -8.85 15.76
C THR A 231 -2.79 -10.24 16.23
N ALA A 232 -2.33 -10.65 17.42
CA ALA A 232 -2.69 -11.94 17.99
C ALA A 232 -4.08 -11.88 18.64
N TRP A 233 -4.79 -13.00 18.61
CA TRP A 233 -6.08 -13.14 19.28
C TRP A 233 -6.09 -14.39 20.16
N GLN A 234 -6.91 -14.39 21.19
CA GLN A 234 -7.07 -15.52 22.09
C GLN A 234 -8.35 -16.31 21.75
N GLY A 235 -8.24 -17.60 21.65
CA GLY A 235 -9.39 -18.47 21.46
C GLY A 235 -10.08 -18.87 22.77
N PRO A 236 -11.23 -19.56 22.69
CA PRO A 236 -11.97 -20.01 23.88
C PRO A 236 -11.19 -21.02 24.72
N ASP A 237 -10.18 -21.69 24.16
CA ASP A 237 -9.25 -22.60 24.82
C ASP A 237 -8.12 -21.86 25.58
N GLY A 238 -8.14 -20.53 25.58
CA GLY A 238 -7.12 -19.69 26.20
C GLY A 238 -5.80 -19.62 25.44
N LEU A 239 -5.66 -20.30 24.29
CA LEU A 239 -4.47 -20.21 23.47
C LEU A 239 -4.46 -18.94 22.63
N TRP A 240 -3.32 -18.32 22.56
CA TRP A 240 -3.02 -17.26 21.60
C TRP A 240 -2.85 -17.81 20.19
N ARG A 241 -3.27 -17.03 19.23
CA ARG A 241 -3.14 -17.31 17.80
C ARG A 241 -2.63 -16.08 17.08
N LEU A 242 -1.83 -16.29 16.04
CA LEU A 242 -1.47 -15.28 15.06
C LEU A 242 -1.22 -15.93 13.71
N VAL A 243 -1.20 -15.12 12.68
CA VAL A 243 -0.88 -15.54 11.32
C VAL A 243 0.38 -14.84 10.85
N ILE A 244 1.23 -15.61 10.16
CA ILE A 244 2.44 -15.12 9.48
C ILE A 244 2.28 -15.35 7.99
N GLY A 245 2.61 -14.35 7.17
CA GLY A 245 2.62 -14.46 5.72
C GLY A 245 3.85 -15.22 5.24
N THR A 246 3.65 -16.11 4.27
CA THR A 246 4.73 -16.89 3.64
C THR A 246 4.33 -17.34 2.24
N LYS A 247 5.22 -18.07 1.57
CA LYS A 247 4.91 -18.76 0.32
C LYS A 247 5.59 -20.12 0.22
N ASP A 248 4.95 -21.02 -0.49
CA ASP A 248 5.54 -22.24 -1.03
C ASP A 248 5.45 -22.20 -2.55
N ASN A 249 6.59 -22.11 -3.23
CA ASN A 249 6.67 -21.81 -4.66
C ASN A 249 5.86 -20.56 -5.03
N HIS A 250 4.81 -20.69 -5.85
CA HIS A 250 3.87 -19.63 -6.24
C HIS A 250 2.69 -19.45 -5.27
N ARG A 251 2.49 -20.41 -4.35
CA ARG A 251 1.34 -20.41 -3.45
C ARG A 251 1.62 -19.57 -2.22
N GLY A 252 0.86 -18.52 -2.03
CA GLY A 252 0.85 -17.71 -0.82
C GLY A 252 0.11 -18.45 0.30
N LEU A 253 0.60 -18.30 1.54
CA LEU A 253 0.04 -18.96 2.71
C LEU A 253 -0.06 -18.00 3.89
N ALA A 254 -1.18 -18.09 4.60
CA ALA A 254 -1.39 -17.52 5.92
C ALA A 254 -1.14 -18.59 6.97
N MET A 255 0.10 -18.68 7.49
CA MET A 255 0.50 -19.72 8.43
C MET A 255 0.06 -19.39 9.85
N LEU A 256 -0.75 -20.26 10.43
CA LEU A 256 -1.26 -20.09 11.79
C LEU A 256 -0.26 -20.63 12.82
N TYR A 257 -0.01 -19.85 13.87
CA TYR A 257 0.78 -20.23 15.03
C TYR A 257 -0.05 -20.10 16.30
N ARG A 258 0.27 -20.94 17.31
CA ARG A 258 -0.40 -20.97 18.63
C ARG A 258 0.60 -20.84 19.75
N SER A 259 0.21 -20.17 20.85
CA SER A 259 1.02 -20.04 22.06
C SER A 259 0.15 -20.07 23.32
N ARG A 260 0.73 -20.56 24.43
CA ARG A 260 0.11 -20.49 25.78
C ARG A 260 0.52 -19.21 26.53
N ASP A 261 1.72 -18.73 26.27
CA ASP A 261 2.41 -17.75 27.10
C ASP A 261 2.93 -16.53 26.34
N PHE A 262 2.59 -16.44 25.04
CA PHE A 262 3.09 -15.41 24.12
C PHE A 262 4.61 -15.43 23.88
N LYS A 263 5.33 -16.42 24.45
CA LYS A 263 6.79 -16.58 24.33
C LYS A 263 7.17 -17.76 23.45
N GLN A 264 6.47 -18.89 23.62
CA GLN A 264 6.70 -20.11 22.86
C GLN A 264 5.54 -20.33 21.90
N TRP A 265 5.85 -20.34 20.61
CA TRP A 265 4.88 -20.50 19.54
C TRP A 265 5.11 -21.78 18.74
N ALA A 266 4.06 -22.49 18.48
CA ALA A 266 4.09 -23.70 17.65
C ALA A 266 3.22 -23.50 16.40
N PRO A 267 3.68 -23.97 15.22
CA PRO A 267 2.86 -23.94 14.02
C PRO A 267 1.63 -24.83 14.18
N ALA A 268 0.49 -24.41 13.62
CA ALA A 268 -0.65 -25.28 13.44
C ALA A 268 -0.35 -26.31 12.34
N ASN A 269 -1.11 -27.42 12.33
CA ASN A 269 -0.91 -28.50 11.37
C ASN A 269 -1.18 -28.10 9.91
N ARG A 270 -1.85 -26.98 9.69
CA ARG A 270 -2.18 -26.43 8.37
C ARG A 270 -2.18 -24.90 8.39
N ALA A 271 -2.00 -24.30 7.22
CA ALA A 271 -2.24 -22.87 7.05
C ALA A 271 -3.71 -22.53 7.32
N LEU A 272 -3.98 -21.32 7.80
CA LEU A 272 -5.34 -20.80 7.96
C LEU A 272 -6.03 -20.70 6.59
N HIS A 273 -5.29 -20.21 5.58
CA HIS A 273 -5.74 -20.10 4.20
C HIS A 273 -4.54 -20.04 3.24
N SER A 274 -4.79 -20.23 1.94
CA SER A 274 -3.75 -20.16 0.92
C SER A 274 -4.36 -19.88 -0.47
N GLY A 275 -3.59 -19.23 -1.36
CA GLY A 275 -3.99 -18.98 -2.75
C GLY A 275 -2.79 -18.93 -3.69
N ASP A 276 -3.00 -19.18 -4.97
CA ASP A 276 -1.92 -19.23 -5.98
C ASP A 276 -1.63 -17.84 -6.56
N THR A 277 -1.12 -16.93 -5.72
CA THR A 277 -0.94 -15.51 -6.01
C THR A 277 0.42 -14.94 -5.63
N GLY A 278 1.42 -15.79 -5.36
CA GLY A 278 2.74 -15.36 -4.91
C GLY A 278 2.83 -15.22 -3.38
N MET A 279 3.80 -14.45 -2.89
CA MET A 279 3.99 -14.23 -1.46
C MET A 279 2.82 -13.42 -0.89
N TRP A 280 2.30 -13.90 0.23
CA TRP A 280 1.33 -13.18 1.04
C TRP A 280 2.01 -12.34 2.10
N GLU A 281 1.85 -11.04 1.97
CA GLU A 281 2.45 -10.03 2.83
C GLU A 281 1.39 -9.39 3.71
N CYS A 282 1.80 -8.85 4.84
CA CYS A 282 0.96 -8.07 5.74
C CYS A 282 -0.42 -8.69 5.98
N PRO A 283 -0.51 -10.00 6.29
CA PRO A 283 -1.81 -10.58 6.57
C PRO A 283 -2.49 -9.83 7.70
N ASP A 284 -3.82 -9.72 7.61
CA ASP A 284 -4.66 -9.21 8.70
C ASP A 284 -5.87 -10.12 8.86
N PHE A 285 -6.19 -10.50 10.10
CA PHE A 285 -7.29 -11.41 10.39
C PHE A 285 -8.10 -10.92 11.58
N TYR A 286 -9.39 -10.64 11.36
CA TYR A 286 -10.21 -10.01 12.37
C TYR A 286 -11.72 -10.26 12.16
N PRO A 287 -12.53 -10.20 13.25
CA PRO A 287 -13.98 -10.27 13.15
C PRO A 287 -14.59 -8.97 12.62
N VAL A 288 -15.66 -9.11 11.84
CA VAL A 288 -16.45 -8.00 11.30
C VAL A 288 -17.94 -8.28 11.40
N THR A 289 -18.72 -7.23 11.60
CA THR A 289 -20.19 -7.27 11.65
C THR A 289 -20.77 -6.18 10.78
N SER A 290 -22.02 -6.34 10.36
CA SER A 290 -22.80 -5.31 9.70
C SER A 290 -23.50 -4.42 10.75
N PRO A 291 -23.32 -3.10 10.72
CA PRO A 291 -24.04 -2.22 11.64
C PRO A 291 -25.55 -2.34 11.48
N GLY A 292 -26.26 -2.55 12.60
CA GLY A 292 -27.73 -2.60 12.62
C GLY A 292 -28.37 -3.87 12.07
N VAL A 293 -27.59 -4.87 11.69
CA VAL A 293 -28.08 -6.17 11.23
C VAL A 293 -27.78 -7.23 12.28
N SER A 294 -28.83 -7.93 12.75
CA SER A 294 -28.67 -9.12 13.59
C SER A 294 -28.21 -10.28 12.73
N GLY A 295 -26.93 -10.35 12.44
CA GLY A 295 -26.29 -11.41 11.67
C GLY A 295 -25.08 -11.96 12.40
N GLY A 296 -24.61 -13.14 12.01
CA GLY A 296 -23.40 -13.74 12.57
C GLY A 296 -22.15 -12.88 12.34
N THR A 297 -21.17 -13.01 13.21
CA THR A 297 -19.84 -12.43 13.01
C THR A 297 -19.13 -13.17 11.89
N LYS A 298 -18.71 -12.46 10.87
CA LYS A 298 -17.77 -12.98 9.85
C LYS A 298 -16.34 -12.65 10.26
N HIS A 299 -15.37 -13.36 9.72
CA HIS A 299 -13.96 -13.05 9.86
C HIS A 299 -13.41 -12.63 8.50
N VAL A 300 -12.62 -11.58 8.49
CA VAL A 300 -11.90 -11.09 7.30
C VAL A 300 -10.49 -11.64 7.36
N LEU A 301 -10.02 -12.19 6.24
CA LEU A 301 -8.61 -12.39 5.97
C LEU A 301 -8.22 -11.46 4.83
N LYS A 302 -7.30 -10.54 5.09
CA LYS A 302 -6.70 -9.65 4.09
C LYS A 302 -5.24 -10.04 3.90
N VAL A 303 -4.75 -9.95 2.68
CA VAL A 303 -3.34 -10.12 2.32
C VAL A 303 -2.92 -9.12 1.26
N SER A 304 -1.65 -8.72 1.31
CA SER A 304 -1.01 -7.89 0.30
C SER A 304 -0.20 -8.80 -0.63
N LEU A 305 -0.41 -8.67 -1.95
CA LEU A 305 0.20 -9.54 -2.96
C LEU A 305 1.50 -8.94 -3.49
N ASP A 306 2.62 -9.64 -3.35
CA ASP A 306 3.95 -9.16 -3.77
C ASP A 306 4.07 -8.96 -5.30
N LEU A 307 3.38 -9.76 -6.10
CA LEU A 307 3.48 -9.74 -7.56
C LEU A 307 2.65 -8.64 -8.22
N THR A 308 1.43 -8.40 -7.74
CA THR A 308 0.46 -7.50 -8.37
C THR A 308 0.30 -6.16 -7.65
N ARG A 309 0.78 -6.06 -6.41
CA ARG A 309 0.60 -4.89 -5.54
C ARG A 309 -0.85 -4.60 -5.19
N PHE A 310 -1.70 -5.61 -5.23
CA PHE A 310 -3.07 -5.53 -4.77
C PHE A 310 -3.18 -6.00 -3.33
N GLU A 311 -4.15 -5.45 -2.61
CA GLU A 311 -4.58 -5.97 -1.33
C GLU A 311 -5.97 -6.53 -1.49
N TYR A 312 -6.08 -7.84 -1.60
CA TYR A 312 -7.39 -8.45 -1.62
C TYR A 312 -7.78 -8.99 -0.24
N TYR A 313 -9.07 -9.15 -0.04
CA TYR A 313 -9.62 -9.78 1.15
C TYR A 313 -10.71 -10.76 0.80
N THR A 314 -10.84 -11.76 1.65
CA THR A 314 -12.03 -12.61 1.76
C THR A 314 -12.66 -12.39 3.13
N PHE A 315 -13.92 -12.75 3.29
CA PHE A 315 -14.54 -12.89 4.59
C PHE A 315 -15.39 -14.15 4.61
N GLY A 316 -15.60 -14.73 5.79
CA GLY A 316 -16.28 -16.01 5.93
C GLY A 316 -16.40 -16.45 7.37
N GLU A 317 -16.69 -17.72 7.56
CA GLU A 317 -16.82 -18.35 8.86
C GLU A 317 -15.47 -18.75 9.42
N TYR A 318 -15.28 -18.56 10.73
CA TYR A 318 -14.12 -19.04 11.45
C TYR A 318 -14.57 -19.89 12.64
N ASP A 319 -14.20 -21.16 12.62
CA ASP A 319 -14.44 -22.09 13.72
C ASP A 319 -13.26 -22.04 14.70
N HIS A 320 -13.48 -21.43 15.85
CA HIS A 320 -12.49 -21.29 16.91
C HIS A 320 -12.04 -22.62 17.54
N ALA A 321 -12.84 -23.69 17.45
CA ALA A 321 -12.49 -24.98 18.04
C ALA A 321 -11.48 -25.74 17.19
N THR A 322 -11.60 -25.63 15.88
CA THR A 322 -10.75 -26.32 14.91
C THR A 322 -9.71 -25.42 14.24
N ASP A 323 -9.78 -24.09 14.47
CA ASP A 323 -9.02 -23.07 13.76
C ASP A 323 -9.18 -23.18 12.23
N THR A 324 -10.42 -23.38 11.80
CA THR A 324 -10.77 -23.48 10.38
C THR A 324 -11.43 -22.21 9.91
N TYR A 325 -10.85 -21.60 8.90
CA TYR A 325 -11.44 -20.47 8.17
C TYR A 325 -11.96 -20.94 6.81
N VAL A 326 -13.21 -20.60 6.52
CA VAL A 326 -13.87 -20.93 5.26
C VAL A 326 -14.39 -19.62 4.65
N PRO A 327 -13.79 -19.10 3.57
CA PRO A 327 -14.32 -17.95 2.86
C PRO A 327 -15.73 -18.23 2.33
N ASP A 328 -16.55 -17.18 2.25
CA ASP A 328 -17.88 -17.28 1.63
C ASP A 328 -17.74 -17.66 0.15
N ALA A 329 -18.44 -18.68 -0.28
CA ALA A 329 -18.30 -19.27 -1.63
C ALA A 329 -18.67 -18.31 -2.78
N ALA A 330 -19.36 -17.21 -2.49
CA ALA A 330 -19.69 -16.18 -3.48
C ALA A 330 -18.52 -15.21 -3.77
N LEU A 331 -17.46 -15.27 -2.98
CA LEU A 331 -16.29 -14.40 -3.14
C LEU A 331 -15.26 -15.05 -4.06
N ALA A 332 -14.73 -14.26 -5.00
CA ALA A 332 -13.52 -14.65 -5.70
C ALA A 332 -12.33 -14.61 -4.73
N ASP A 333 -11.41 -15.55 -4.87
CA ASP A 333 -10.20 -15.65 -4.07
C ASP A 333 -8.97 -15.35 -4.95
N GLY A 334 -8.04 -14.56 -4.44
CA GLY A 334 -6.85 -14.15 -5.16
C GLY A 334 -6.98 -12.85 -5.95
N ASN A 335 -6.38 -12.81 -7.15
CA ASN A 335 -6.29 -11.60 -7.96
C ASN A 335 -7.65 -11.00 -8.38
N ASP A 336 -8.67 -11.83 -8.50
CA ASP A 336 -10.04 -11.44 -8.85
C ASP A 336 -10.88 -11.10 -7.61
N GLY A 337 -10.30 -11.19 -6.42
CA GLY A 337 -10.95 -10.91 -5.15
C GLY A 337 -11.26 -9.43 -4.94
N LEU A 338 -12.15 -9.17 -3.96
CA LEU A 338 -12.44 -7.82 -3.50
C LEU A 338 -11.19 -7.16 -2.93
N ARG A 339 -10.98 -5.89 -3.24
CA ARG A 339 -9.82 -5.11 -2.79
C ARG A 339 -10.23 -4.08 -1.75
N TYR A 340 -9.32 -3.77 -0.83
CA TYR A 340 -9.51 -2.61 0.04
C TYR A 340 -9.49 -1.31 -0.76
N ASP A 341 -8.60 -1.24 -1.73
CA ASP A 341 -8.42 -0.07 -2.58
C ASP A 341 -7.93 -0.51 -3.96
N TYR A 342 -8.38 0.19 -4.99
CA TYR A 342 -8.05 -0.14 -6.37
C TYR A 342 -6.90 0.71 -6.93
N GLY A 343 -6.24 1.53 -6.07
CA GLY A 343 -5.17 2.45 -6.46
C GLY A 343 -3.80 2.13 -5.84
N ASN A 344 -3.11 3.18 -5.43
CA ASN A 344 -1.76 3.12 -4.83
C ASN A 344 -1.75 2.71 -3.35
N PHE A 345 -2.75 2.03 -2.86
CA PHE A 345 -2.90 1.64 -1.45
C PHE A 345 -2.31 0.24 -1.22
N TYR A 346 -1.44 0.09 -0.22
CA TYR A 346 -0.75 -1.17 0.04
C TYR A 346 -0.34 -1.36 1.50
N ALA A 347 -0.01 -2.61 1.87
CA ALA A 347 0.61 -3.02 3.14
C ALA A 347 -0.21 -2.60 4.38
N SER A 348 -1.53 -2.63 4.26
CA SER A 348 -2.44 -2.11 5.28
C SER A 348 -2.52 -2.99 6.53
N LYS A 349 -2.89 -2.37 7.64
CA LYS A 349 -3.22 -3.01 8.92
C LYS A 349 -4.46 -2.39 9.54
N THR A 350 -5.21 -3.20 10.30
CA THR A 350 -6.35 -2.71 11.06
C THR A 350 -6.13 -2.86 12.57
N PHE A 351 -6.82 -2.04 13.34
CA PHE A 351 -6.94 -2.21 14.78
C PHE A 351 -8.35 -1.92 15.27
N LEU A 352 -8.70 -2.48 16.42
CA LEU A 352 -9.95 -2.16 17.10
C LEU A 352 -9.74 -0.91 17.97
N ASP A 353 -10.43 0.17 17.62
CA ASP A 353 -10.53 1.36 18.46
C ASP A 353 -11.54 1.06 19.59
N THR A 354 -11.02 0.84 20.78
CA THR A 354 -11.84 0.50 21.94
C THR A 354 -12.50 1.71 22.60
N ALA A 355 -12.01 2.93 22.33
CA ALA A 355 -12.63 4.16 22.79
C ALA A 355 -13.95 4.46 22.07
N LYS A 356 -13.99 4.19 20.78
CA LYS A 356 -15.17 4.33 19.93
C LYS A 356 -15.35 3.01 19.19
N PRO A 357 -16.14 2.03 19.66
CA PRO A 357 -16.18 0.68 19.12
C PRO A 357 -16.27 0.63 17.60
N ARG A 358 -15.13 0.64 16.93
CA ARG A 358 -14.97 0.64 15.48
C ARG A 358 -13.62 0.04 15.10
N ARG A 359 -13.54 -0.54 13.92
CA ARG A 359 -12.26 -0.96 13.35
C ARG A 359 -11.73 0.12 12.43
N ILE A 360 -10.46 0.46 12.61
CA ILE A 360 -9.75 1.46 11.83
C ILE A 360 -8.70 0.76 10.97
N LEU A 361 -8.66 1.12 9.70
CA LEU A 361 -7.72 0.68 8.68
C LEU A 361 -6.73 1.80 8.40
N TRP A 362 -5.45 1.45 8.40
CA TRP A 362 -4.34 2.26 7.90
C TRP A 362 -3.69 1.56 6.72
N GLY A 363 -3.26 2.33 5.73
CA GLY A 363 -2.53 1.82 4.59
C GLY A 363 -1.52 2.82 4.08
N TRP A 364 -0.57 2.34 3.34
CA TRP A 364 0.45 3.16 2.72
C TRP A 364 0.06 3.56 1.31
N ALA A 365 0.29 4.85 0.99
CA ALA A 365 0.19 5.39 -0.36
C ALA A 365 1.51 5.17 -1.10
N ASN A 366 1.56 4.14 -1.96
CA ASN A 366 2.76 3.75 -2.71
C ASN A 366 3.18 4.86 -3.68
N GLU A 367 4.48 5.17 -3.72
CA GLU A 367 5.02 6.19 -4.62
C GLU A 367 4.85 5.81 -6.11
N SER A 368 4.59 6.83 -6.93
CA SER A 368 4.45 6.70 -8.39
C SER A 368 5.53 7.44 -9.17
N ASP A 369 6.44 8.12 -8.49
CA ASP A 369 7.66 8.70 -9.04
C ASP A 369 8.88 7.78 -8.87
N SER A 370 10.08 8.24 -9.24
CA SER A 370 11.29 7.44 -9.17
C SER A 370 12.04 7.63 -7.85
N THR A 371 12.92 6.68 -7.52
CA THR A 371 13.85 6.82 -6.38
C THR A 371 14.73 8.06 -6.48
N ALA A 372 15.08 8.49 -7.70
CA ALA A 372 15.85 9.72 -7.89
C ALA A 372 15.01 10.95 -7.52
N ASP A 373 13.71 10.91 -7.79
CA ASP A 373 12.77 11.95 -7.37
C ASP A 373 12.61 11.98 -5.86
N ASP A 374 12.52 10.80 -5.21
CA ASP A 374 12.45 10.67 -3.75
C ASP A 374 13.69 11.29 -3.06
N ILE A 375 14.88 10.98 -3.58
CA ILE A 375 16.13 11.56 -3.07
C ILE A 375 16.13 13.08 -3.26
N ARG A 376 15.68 13.57 -4.41
CA ARG A 376 15.64 15.00 -4.71
C ARG A 376 14.63 15.74 -3.83
N LYS A 377 13.46 15.15 -3.57
CA LYS A 377 12.45 15.68 -2.64
C LYS A 377 12.92 15.67 -1.18
N GLY A 378 13.87 14.78 -0.84
CA GLY A 378 14.30 14.53 0.53
C GLY A 378 13.31 13.71 1.36
N TRP A 379 12.24 13.20 0.76
CA TRP A 379 11.23 12.36 1.41
C TRP A 379 10.56 11.39 0.43
N ALA A 380 10.00 10.31 0.95
CA ALA A 380 9.17 9.37 0.20
C ALA A 380 8.16 8.68 1.12
N GLY A 381 6.99 8.43 0.57
CA GLY A 381 5.88 7.72 1.23
C GLY A 381 4.98 8.62 2.07
N VAL A 382 3.70 8.26 2.04
CA VAL A 382 2.60 8.93 2.76
C VAL A 382 1.67 7.84 3.29
N GLN A 383 1.08 8.04 4.46
CA GLN A 383 -0.02 7.18 4.93
C GLN A 383 -1.34 7.68 4.33
N ALA A 384 -2.22 6.77 3.92
CA ALA A 384 -3.60 7.09 3.63
C ALA A 384 -4.29 7.68 4.87
N VAL A 385 -5.38 8.41 4.72
CA VAL A 385 -6.16 8.80 5.90
C VAL A 385 -6.68 7.54 6.62
N PRO A 386 -6.79 7.56 7.96
CA PRO A 386 -7.38 6.44 8.68
C PRO A 386 -8.85 6.26 8.27
N ARG A 387 -9.23 5.02 7.94
CA ARG A 387 -10.57 4.67 7.47
C ARG A 387 -11.27 3.78 8.48
N LYS A 388 -12.51 4.08 8.81
CA LYS A 388 -13.41 3.13 9.46
C LYS A 388 -13.77 2.05 8.44
N VAL A 389 -13.77 0.77 8.86
CA VAL A 389 -14.14 -0.38 8.01
C VAL A 389 -15.21 -1.24 8.69
N TRP A 390 -16.22 -1.68 7.92
CA TRP A 390 -17.31 -2.54 8.38
C TRP A 390 -17.87 -3.36 7.22
N LEU A 391 -18.65 -4.41 7.54
CA LEU A 391 -19.35 -5.20 6.54
C LEU A 391 -20.59 -4.45 6.05
N SER A 392 -20.82 -4.41 4.74
CA SER A 392 -22.03 -3.83 4.15
C SER A 392 -23.31 -4.49 4.71
N SER A 393 -24.43 -3.76 4.68
CA SER A 393 -25.72 -4.28 5.20
C SER A 393 -26.24 -5.49 4.44
N ASP A 394 -25.88 -5.65 3.18
CA ASP A 394 -26.20 -6.81 2.34
C ASP A 394 -25.18 -7.95 2.47
N GLY A 395 -24.14 -7.77 3.29
CA GLY A 395 -23.12 -8.77 3.58
C GLY A 395 -22.20 -9.15 2.42
N LYS A 396 -22.13 -8.33 1.35
CA LYS A 396 -21.40 -8.70 0.13
C LYS A 396 -19.98 -8.19 0.05
N GLN A 397 -19.65 -7.12 0.78
CA GLN A 397 -18.33 -6.49 0.76
C GLN A 397 -18.06 -5.68 2.02
N LEU A 398 -16.81 -5.32 2.24
CA LEU A 398 -16.46 -4.30 3.22
C LEU A 398 -16.74 -2.91 2.65
N VAL A 399 -17.14 -2.03 3.54
CA VAL A 399 -17.31 -0.60 3.27
C VAL A 399 -16.27 0.17 4.08
N GLN A 400 -15.69 1.20 3.50
CA GLN A 400 -14.65 2.00 4.11
C GLN A 400 -15.00 3.49 4.00
N TRP A 401 -14.75 4.24 5.05
CA TRP A 401 -14.99 5.68 5.05
C TRP A 401 -13.94 6.39 5.89
N PRO A 402 -13.47 7.57 5.50
CA PRO A 402 -12.56 8.36 6.34
C PRO A 402 -13.11 8.51 7.75
N VAL A 403 -12.26 8.45 8.75
CA VAL A 403 -12.69 8.72 10.13
C VAL A 403 -13.27 10.12 10.25
N ALA A 404 -14.31 10.30 11.05
CA ALA A 404 -14.99 11.59 11.18
C ALA A 404 -14.08 12.69 11.75
N GLU A 405 -13.04 12.30 12.46
CA GLU A 405 -12.05 13.21 13.05
C GLU A 405 -11.35 14.09 12.01
N ILE A 406 -11.18 13.60 10.75
CA ILE A 406 -10.58 14.38 9.67
C ILE A 406 -11.41 15.64 9.33
N GLU A 407 -12.71 15.61 9.60
CA GLU A 407 -13.61 16.74 9.33
C GLU A 407 -13.34 17.94 10.26
N SER A 408 -12.60 17.75 11.36
CA SER A 408 -12.13 18.85 12.21
C SER A 408 -11.18 19.81 11.47
N LEU A 409 -10.60 19.37 10.37
CA LEU A 409 -9.72 20.20 9.52
C LEU A 409 -10.50 21.04 8.50
N ARG A 410 -11.81 20.80 8.31
CA ARG A 410 -12.65 21.55 7.37
C ARG A 410 -12.70 23.03 7.74
N GLY A 411 -12.48 23.90 6.76
CA GLY A 411 -12.53 25.36 6.84
C GLY A 411 -13.61 25.95 5.95
N GLY A 412 -13.22 26.83 5.04
CA GLY A 412 -14.14 27.46 4.08
C GLY A 412 -14.95 26.44 3.28
N LEU A 413 -16.23 26.76 3.03
CA LEU A 413 -17.18 25.89 2.32
C LEU A 413 -17.67 26.54 1.04
N VAL A 414 -17.56 25.82 -0.06
CA VAL A 414 -18.31 26.10 -1.30
C VAL A 414 -19.43 25.06 -1.41
N ASN A 415 -20.67 25.52 -1.48
CA ASN A 415 -21.86 24.67 -1.63
C ASN A 415 -22.51 24.91 -2.99
N ILE A 416 -22.81 23.83 -3.71
CA ILE A 416 -23.51 23.86 -5.01
C ILE A 416 -24.66 22.85 -4.93
N THR A 417 -25.85 23.27 -5.28
CA THR A 417 -27.04 22.42 -5.30
C THR A 417 -27.78 22.53 -6.63
N ASP A 418 -28.37 21.42 -7.04
CA ASP A 418 -29.30 21.33 -8.17
C ASP A 418 -28.75 21.92 -9.50
N ARG A 419 -27.43 21.81 -9.74
CA ARG A 419 -26.79 22.33 -10.95
C ARG A 419 -26.71 21.27 -12.03
N LEU A 420 -27.27 21.57 -13.21
CA LEU A 420 -27.20 20.73 -14.38
C LEU A 420 -25.82 20.86 -15.07
N VAL A 421 -25.28 19.72 -15.51
CA VAL A 421 -24.07 19.63 -16.34
C VAL A 421 -24.45 18.88 -17.61
N GLY A 422 -24.67 19.63 -18.68
CA GLY A 422 -25.04 19.07 -19.97
C GLY A 422 -23.92 18.25 -20.62
N ALA A 423 -24.26 17.53 -21.68
CA ALA A 423 -23.31 16.72 -22.46
C ALA A 423 -22.10 17.57 -22.93
N GLY A 424 -20.88 17.12 -22.62
CA GLY A 424 -19.63 17.80 -22.96
C GLY A 424 -19.36 19.09 -22.16
N GLN A 425 -20.15 19.39 -21.14
CA GLN A 425 -19.98 20.58 -20.32
C GLN A 425 -19.17 20.31 -19.04
N HIS A 426 -18.60 21.40 -18.54
CA HIS A 426 -17.94 21.43 -17.23
C HIS A 426 -18.09 22.82 -16.60
N PHE A 427 -17.85 22.92 -15.31
CA PHE A 427 -17.75 24.19 -14.62
C PHE A 427 -16.76 24.13 -13.46
N GLU A 428 -16.14 25.26 -13.16
CA GLU A 428 -15.25 25.39 -12.02
C GLU A 428 -16.05 25.47 -10.70
N VAL A 429 -15.57 24.78 -9.67
CA VAL A 429 -16.00 24.95 -8.28
C VAL A 429 -15.18 26.08 -7.69
N ALA A 430 -15.55 27.30 -8.04
CA ALA A 430 -14.85 28.51 -7.63
C ALA A 430 -15.18 28.90 -6.19
N GLY A 431 -14.25 29.59 -5.53
CA GLY A 431 -14.41 30.12 -4.17
C GLY A 431 -13.59 29.42 -3.10
N LEU A 432 -12.84 28.37 -3.44
CA LEU A 432 -11.78 27.81 -2.59
C LEU A 432 -10.53 28.68 -2.73
N ALA A 433 -9.85 28.98 -1.62
CA ALA A 433 -8.55 29.65 -1.64
C ALA A 433 -7.49 28.78 -2.32
N SER A 434 -7.56 27.46 -2.12
CA SER A 434 -6.76 26.46 -2.83
C SER A 434 -7.52 25.15 -2.98
N ALA A 435 -7.59 24.63 -4.22
CA ALA A 435 -8.11 23.29 -4.48
C ALA A 435 -7.02 22.19 -4.34
N ALA A 436 -5.79 22.56 -3.97
CA ALA A 436 -4.72 21.58 -3.73
C ALA A 436 -4.88 20.85 -2.40
N GLN A 437 -5.69 21.37 -1.47
CA GLN A 437 -5.92 20.79 -0.17
C GLN A 437 -7.41 20.93 0.20
N ALA A 438 -8.21 19.94 -0.16
CA ALA A 438 -9.67 20.02 -0.07
C ALA A 438 -10.32 18.66 0.25
N ASP A 439 -11.53 18.73 0.84
CA ASP A 439 -12.45 17.61 1.03
C ASP A 439 -13.73 17.89 0.23
N VAL A 440 -14.02 17.08 -0.76
CA VAL A 440 -15.13 17.29 -1.70
C VAL A 440 -16.13 16.16 -1.60
N GLU A 441 -17.34 16.48 -1.18
CA GLU A 441 -18.49 15.57 -1.16
C GLU A 441 -19.46 15.96 -2.29
N ALA A 442 -19.72 15.05 -3.22
CA ALA A 442 -20.61 15.28 -4.35
C ALA A 442 -21.64 14.16 -4.50
N SER A 443 -22.84 14.52 -4.91
CA SER A 443 -23.87 13.58 -5.33
C SER A 443 -24.34 13.94 -6.74
N PHE A 444 -24.23 13.00 -7.64
CA PHE A 444 -24.62 13.11 -9.03
C PHE A 444 -25.91 12.37 -9.28
N GLN A 445 -26.77 12.89 -10.16
CA GLN A 445 -27.95 12.20 -10.65
C GLN A 445 -27.92 12.19 -12.18
N VAL A 446 -27.91 11.02 -12.76
CA VAL A 446 -28.01 10.80 -14.21
C VAL A 446 -29.45 11.06 -14.64
N ALA A 447 -29.62 11.90 -15.67
CA ALA A 447 -30.95 12.26 -16.16
C ALA A 447 -31.62 11.10 -16.95
N ASP A 448 -30.83 10.38 -17.73
CA ASP A 448 -31.32 9.34 -18.62
C ASP A 448 -30.34 8.14 -18.66
N LEU A 449 -30.70 7.07 -17.94
CA LEU A 449 -29.92 5.82 -17.91
C LEU A 449 -30.08 5.00 -19.21
N ASP A 450 -31.11 5.24 -20.03
CA ASP A 450 -31.32 4.53 -21.28
C ASP A 450 -30.26 4.88 -22.33
N LYS A 451 -29.60 6.00 -22.18
CA LYS A 451 -28.43 6.36 -23.00
C LYS A 451 -27.17 5.54 -22.70
N ALA A 452 -27.13 4.80 -21.59
CA ALA A 452 -25.96 3.98 -21.26
C ALA A 452 -25.65 3.02 -22.40
N GLU A 453 -24.39 2.96 -22.81
CA GLU A 453 -23.89 1.99 -23.79
C GLU A 453 -23.88 0.58 -23.20
N SER A 454 -23.98 -0.45 -24.04
CA SER A 454 -23.91 -1.83 -23.56
C SER A 454 -22.51 -2.13 -23.02
N PHE A 455 -22.45 -2.87 -21.92
CA PHE A 455 -21.19 -3.40 -21.41
C PHE A 455 -20.64 -4.40 -22.43
N ASP A 456 -19.43 -4.14 -22.96
CA ASP A 456 -18.83 -4.98 -23.99
C ASP A 456 -18.66 -6.42 -23.45
N PRO A 457 -19.18 -7.44 -24.14
CA PRO A 457 -18.98 -8.83 -23.72
C PRO A 457 -17.51 -9.24 -23.58
N ALA A 458 -16.60 -8.59 -24.33
CA ALA A 458 -15.15 -8.81 -24.22
C ALA A 458 -14.58 -8.35 -22.86
N TRP A 459 -15.29 -7.50 -22.12
CA TRP A 459 -14.91 -7.07 -20.78
C TRP A 459 -15.44 -7.97 -19.67
N ARG A 460 -16.20 -9.02 -19.99
CA ARG A 460 -16.62 -10.02 -19.01
C ARG A 460 -15.37 -10.72 -18.47
N GLY A 461 -15.14 -10.60 -17.15
CA GLY A 461 -13.92 -11.11 -16.50
C GLY A 461 -12.68 -10.22 -16.65
N ALA A 462 -12.77 -9.09 -17.38
CA ALA A 462 -11.71 -8.08 -17.32
C ALA A 462 -11.77 -7.32 -16.00
N ASP A 463 -10.60 -6.95 -15.47
CA ASP A 463 -10.57 -6.08 -14.31
C ASP A 463 -11.05 -4.65 -14.67
N ALA A 464 -11.54 -3.92 -13.67
CA ALA A 464 -12.07 -2.57 -13.85
C ALA A 464 -11.03 -1.59 -14.42
N GLN A 465 -9.75 -1.78 -14.10
CA GLN A 465 -8.64 -0.94 -14.55
C GLN A 465 -8.46 -1.05 -16.07
N THR A 466 -8.56 -2.26 -16.62
CA THR A 466 -8.51 -2.50 -18.08
C THR A 466 -9.66 -1.79 -18.80
N VAL A 467 -10.87 -1.86 -18.25
CA VAL A 467 -12.04 -1.16 -18.82
C VAL A 467 -11.85 0.35 -18.77
N CYS A 468 -11.38 0.88 -17.64
CA CYS A 468 -11.10 2.31 -17.48
C CYS A 468 -10.01 2.80 -18.45
N ALA A 469 -8.93 2.03 -18.64
CA ALA A 469 -7.86 2.37 -19.57
C ALA A 469 -8.35 2.42 -21.03
N ALA A 470 -9.26 1.54 -21.41
CA ALA A 470 -9.87 1.52 -22.76
C ALA A 470 -10.86 2.67 -22.98
N ARG A 471 -11.41 3.25 -21.91
CA ARG A 471 -12.49 4.23 -21.92
C ARG A 471 -12.19 5.45 -21.03
N GLY A 472 -10.97 5.96 -21.02
CA GLY A 472 -10.49 7.05 -20.17
C GLY A 472 -11.41 8.28 -20.05
N ALA A 473 -10.99 9.28 -19.30
CA ALA A 473 -11.79 10.46 -18.95
C ALA A 473 -12.24 11.29 -20.17
N ASP A 474 -11.49 11.26 -21.27
CA ASP A 474 -11.77 12.04 -22.49
C ASP A 474 -12.61 11.27 -23.53
N ALA A 475 -12.79 9.96 -23.37
CA ALA A 475 -13.61 9.16 -24.28
C ALA A 475 -15.11 9.38 -24.01
N ARG A 476 -15.83 9.93 -24.98
CA ARG A 476 -17.27 10.15 -24.89
C ARG A 476 -18.01 8.81 -24.75
N GLY A 477 -18.99 8.73 -23.86
CA GLY A 477 -19.88 7.59 -23.66
C GLY A 477 -21.33 8.01 -23.54
N GLY A 478 -22.25 7.06 -23.54
CA GLY A 478 -23.68 7.34 -23.39
C GLY A 478 -24.00 7.93 -22.02
N VAL A 479 -23.55 7.28 -20.93
CA VAL A 479 -23.65 7.78 -19.55
C VAL A 479 -22.26 7.85 -18.95
N GLY A 480 -21.72 9.05 -18.88
CA GLY A 480 -20.35 9.33 -18.44
C GLY A 480 -19.29 9.22 -19.57
N PRO A 481 -18.04 9.61 -19.23
CA PRO A 481 -17.54 9.89 -17.89
C PRO A 481 -18.11 11.20 -17.32
N PHE A 482 -18.48 11.17 -16.05
CA PHE A 482 -18.87 12.36 -15.31
C PHE A 482 -18.28 12.31 -13.89
N GLY A 483 -17.89 13.47 -13.37
CA GLY A 483 -17.26 13.54 -12.05
C GLY A 483 -16.49 14.83 -11.82
N LEU A 484 -15.28 14.69 -11.29
CA LEU A 484 -14.42 15.80 -10.89
C LEU A 484 -13.10 15.77 -11.67
N TRP A 485 -12.63 16.95 -12.10
CA TRP A 485 -11.21 17.17 -12.38
C TRP A 485 -10.61 17.87 -11.17
N VAL A 486 -9.69 17.17 -10.51
CA VAL A 486 -9.00 17.65 -9.33
C VAL A 486 -7.55 17.96 -9.66
N LEU A 487 -6.91 18.85 -8.91
CA LEU A 487 -5.56 19.33 -9.17
C LEU A 487 -5.43 19.70 -10.66
N ALA A 488 -6.39 20.48 -11.14
CA ALA A 488 -6.40 20.95 -12.53
C ALA A 488 -5.70 22.30 -12.64
N SER A 489 -4.90 22.50 -13.71
CA SER A 489 -4.39 23.81 -14.08
C SER A 489 -5.50 24.69 -14.68
N ASP A 490 -5.30 26.00 -14.79
CA ASP A 490 -6.29 26.94 -15.33
C ASP A 490 -6.79 26.51 -16.72
N GLU A 491 -5.89 26.08 -17.60
CA GLU A 491 -6.22 25.60 -18.96
C GLU A 491 -6.51 24.09 -19.00
N ARG A 492 -6.47 23.41 -17.86
CA ARG A 492 -6.77 21.98 -17.69
C ARG A 492 -5.84 21.02 -18.44
N GLU A 493 -4.67 21.49 -18.87
CA GLU A 493 -3.63 20.65 -19.48
C GLU A 493 -2.99 19.70 -18.46
N GLU A 494 -2.95 20.09 -17.17
CA GLU A 494 -2.76 19.17 -16.04
C GLU A 494 -4.08 18.99 -15.33
N ARG A 495 -4.43 17.74 -15.04
CA ARG A 495 -5.61 17.37 -14.24
C ARG A 495 -5.58 15.90 -13.85
N THR A 496 -6.18 15.56 -12.75
CA THR A 496 -6.53 14.18 -12.39
C THR A 496 -8.05 14.03 -12.47
N ALA A 497 -8.53 13.07 -13.24
CA ALA A 497 -9.97 12.86 -13.37
C ALA A 497 -10.45 11.76 -12.42
N VAL A 498 -11.46 12.08 -11.59
CA VAL A 498 -12.18 11.14 -10.73
C VAL A 498 -13.62 11.07 -11.23
N PHE A 499 -14.04 9.91 -11.76
CA PHE A 499 -15.30 9.88 -12.49
C PHE A 499 -16.00 8.52 -12.44
N PHE A 500 -17.28 8.54 -12.81
CA PHE A 500 -18.09 7.37 -13.04
C PHE A 500 -18.44 7.19 -14.52
N ARG A 501 -18.59 5.93 -14.91
CA ARG A 501 -19.26 5.48 -16.13
C ARG A 501 -20.33 4.48 -15.80
N VAL A 502 -21.41 4.51 -16.55
CA VAL A 502 -22.51 3.55 -16.40
C VAL A 502 -22.74 2.84 -17.72
N PHE A 503 -22.81 1.52 -17.67
CA PHE A 503 -23.08 0.66 -18.82
C PHE A 503 -24.36 -0.13 -18.58
N LYS A 504 -25.07 -0.48 -19.66
CA LYS A 504 -26.16 -1.48 -19.59
C LYS A 504 -25.53 -2.85 -19.35
N GLY A 505 -25.98 -3.56 -18.33
CA GLY A 505 -25.59 -4.95 -18.11
C GLY A 505 -26.10 -5.84 -19.25
N GLY A 506 -25.39 -6.93 -19.53
CA GLY A 506 -25.88 -7.95 -20.46
C GLY A 506 -27.15 -8.63 -19.92
N ASP A 507 -27.98 -9.16 -20.81
CA ASP A 507 -29.16 -9.97 -20.51
C ASP A 507 -30.32 -9.21 -19.81
N GLY A 508 -30.48 -7.89 -20.08
CA GLY A 508 -31.52 -7.06 -19.47
C GLY A 508 -31.31 -6.84 -17.96
N GLY A 509 -30.10 -7.13 -17.48
CA GLY A 509 -29.72 -7.06 -16.06
C GLY A 509 -29.46 -5.64 -15.57
N LYS A 510 -28.98 -5.56 -14.32
CA LYS A 510 -28.59 -4.32 -13.66
C LYS A 510 -27.50 -3.57 -14.44
N HIS A 511 -27.51 -2.25 -14.35
CA HIS A 511 -26.40 -1.44 -14.85
C HIS A 511 -25.10 -1.80 -14.16
N VAL A 512 -24.00 -1.75 -14.93
CA VAL A 512 -22.63 -1.86 -14.42
C VAL A 512 -22.10 -0.45 -14.19
N VAL A 513 -21.71 -0.14 -12.97
CA VAL A 513 -21.12 1.15 -12.62
C VAL A 513 -19.62 0.99 -12.41
N LEU A 514 -18.83 1.78 -13.12
CA LEU A 514 -17.39 1.84 -13.04
C LEU A 514 -16.98 3.17 -12.41
N MET A 515 -16.15 3.13 -11.38
CA MET A 515 -15.44 4.29 -10.83
C MET A 515 -13.99 4.26 -11.29
N CYS A 516 -13.50 5.39 -11.77
CA CYS A 516 -12.13 5.58 -12.24
C CYS A 516 -11.44 6.76 -11.57
N ASN A 517 -10.13 6.59 -11.32
CA ASN A 517 -9.16 7.67 -11.15
C ASN A 517 -8.19 7.61 -12.32
N ASP A 518 -8.16 8.67 -13.13
CA ASP A 518 -7.29 8.77 -14.30
C ASP A 518 -6.24 9.87 -14.08
N PRO A 519 -5.02 9.51 -13.63
CA PRO A 519 -3.91 10.43 -13.45
C PRO A 519 -3.05 10.59 -14.72
N SER A 520 -3.46 10.11 -15.87
CA SER A 520 -2.66 10.16 -17.11
C SER A 520 -2.25 11.57 -17.48
N MET A 521 -3.10 12.57 -17.19
CA MET A 521 -2.88 13.99 -17.41
C MET A 521 -2.47 14.75 -16.12
N SER A 522 -2.09 14.06 -15.04
CA SER A 522 -1.85 14.68 -13.73
C SER A 522 -0.53 15.43 -13.61
N SER A 523 0.36 15.32 -14.57
CA SER A 523 1.68 15.95 -14.53
C SER A 523 2.33 15.98 -15.90
N HIS A 524 3.11 17.05 -16.15
CA HIS A 524 4.01 17.15 -17.30
C HIS A 524 5.40 16.55 -17.02
N ALA A 525 5.68 16.11 -15.79
CA ALA A 525 6.94 15.44 -15.48
C ALA A 525 7.04 14.08 -16.18
N ASP A 526 8.25 13.76 -16.65
CA ASP A 526 8.57 12.50 -17.30
C ASP A 526 8.73 11.37 -16.27
N ASN A 527 8.64 10.12 -16.75
CA ASN A 527 8.95 8.90 -16.01
C ASN A 527 8.08 8.62 -14.75
N LEU A 528 6.89 9.19 -14.69
CA LEU A 528 5.91 8.90 -13.65
C LEU A 528 5.09 7.66 -13.99
N TYR A 529 4.77 6.86 -12.97
CA TYR A 529 3.81 5.76 -13.09
C TYR A 529 2.39 6.32 -12.92
N LYS A 530 1.70 6.54 -14.03
CA LYS A 530 0.36 7.18 -14.08
C LYS A 530 -0.68 6.26 -14.74
N PRO A 531 -0.92 5.03 -14.26
CA PRO A 531 -1.97 4.19 -14.80
C PRO A 531 -3.33 4.72 -14.40
N THR A 532 -4.35 4.41 -15.17
CA THR A 532 -5.73 4.53 -14.71
C THR A 532 -5.98 3.51 -13.60
N PHE A 533 -6.62 3.94 -12.53
CA PHE A 533 -7.08 3.06 -11.46
C PHE A 533 -8.60 2.96 -11.51
N ALA A 534 -9.17 1.78 -11.27
CA ALA A 534 -10.61 1.63 -11.30
C ALA A 534 -11.12 0.46 -10.48
N GLY A 535 -12.37 0.58 -10.02
CA GLY A 535 -13.14 -0.47 -9.38
C GLY A 535 -14.60 -0.45 -9.86
N PHE A 536 -15.21 -1.63 -10.00
CA PHE A 536 -16.65 -1.71 -10.17
C PHE A 536 -17.35 -1.35 -8.85
N VAL A 537 -18.45 -0.61 -8.97
CA VAL A 537 -19.20 -0.14 -7.80
C VAL A 537 -20.44 -0.99 -7.65
N ASP A 538 -20.58 -1.73 -6.55
CA ASP A 538 -21.78 -2.53 -6.25
C ASP A 538 -22.94 -1.62 -5.82
N VAL A 539 -23.57 -1.00 -6.80
CA VAL A 539 -24.76 -0.16 -6.62
C VAL A 539 -25.77 -0.46 -7.72
N ASP A 540 -27.04 -0.56 -7.34
CA ASP A 540 -28.13 -0.56 -8.30
C ASP A 540 -28.52 0.89 -8.59
N ILE A 541 -27.88 1.50 -9.58
CA ILE A 541 -28.06 2.91 -9.89
C ILE A 541 -29.51 3.24 -10.33
N ALA A 542 -30.23 2.28 -10.90
CA ALA A 542 -31.64 2.47 -11.25
C ALA A 542 -32.50 2.57 -10.00
N GLN A 543 -32.28 1.73 -8.99
CA GLN A 543 -32.99 1.80 -7.71
C GLN A 543 -32.70 3.06 -6.92
N THR A 544 -31.52 3.66 -7.08
CA THR A 544 -31.18 4.95 -6.47
C THR A 544 -31.77 6.15 -7.22
N GLY A 545 -32.57 5.93 -8.28
CA GLY A 545 -33.08 7.00 -9.13
C GLY A 545 -32.00 7.72 -9.92
N GLY A 546 -30.97 7.00 -10.36
CA GLY A 546 -29.83 7.55 -11.09
C GLY A 546 -28.78 8.23 -10.21
N LYS A 547 -28.91 8.16 -8.87
CA LYS A 547 -28.02 8.88 -7.94
C LYS A 547 -26.80 8.04 -7.57
N ILE A 548 -25.64 8.72 -7.51
CA ILE A 548 -24.38 8.16 -7.01
C ILE A 548 -23.59 9.21 -6.25
N ALA A 549 -23.03 8.83 -5.11
CA ALA A 549 -22.21 9.70 -4.27
C ALA A 549 -20.71 9.47 -4.49
N LEU A 550 -19.95 10.55 -4.34
CA LEU A 550 -18.48 10.58 -4.38
C LEU A 550 -17.98 11.48 -3.25
N ARG A 551 -17.01 11.02 -2.48
CA ARG A 551 -16.18 11.88 -1.64
C ARG A 551 -14.73 11.76 -2.13
N THR A 552 -14.04 12.89 -2.26
CA THR A 552 -12.64 12.92 -2.69
C THR A 552 -11.84 13.84 -1.76
N LEU A 553 -10.83 13.27 -1.12
CA LEU A 553 -9.84 13.99 -0.33
C LEU A 553 -8.66 14.32 -1.23
N ILE A 554 -8.34 15.60 -1.36
CA ILE A 554 -7.27 16.14 -2.20
C ILE A 554 -6.22 16.74 -1.28
N ASP A 555 -4.97 16.29 -1.40
CA ASP A 555 -3.89 16.78 -0.55
C ASP A 555 -2.56 16.79 -1.31
N HIS A 556 -2.35 17.85 -2.08
CA HIS A 556 -1.15 18.12 -2.88
C HIS A 556 -0.77 16.99 -3.84
N SER A 557 -0.15 15.93 -3.35
CA SER A 557 0.31 14.78 -4.15
C SER A 557 -0.51 13.51 -3.93
N VAL A 558 -1.65 13.63 -3.23
CA VAL A 558 -2.55 12.51 -2.95
C VAL A 558 -3.98 12.87 -3.35
N VAL A 559 -4.64 11.95 -4.03
CA VAL A 559 -6.09 12.00 -4.32
C VAL A 559 -6.69 10.70 -3.84
N GLU A 560 -7.50 10.75 -2.78
CA GLU A 560 -8.12 9.59 -2.14
C GLU A 560 -9.64 9.69 -2.30
N SER A 561 -10.25 8.76 -3.04
CA SER A 561 -11.63 8.85 -3.50
C SER A 561 -12.49 7.68 -3.03
N PHE A 562 -13.72 7.97 -2.61
CA PHE A 562 -14.69 7.03 -2.03
C PHE A 562 -16.01 7.09 -2.80
N GLY A 563 -16.25 6.11 -3.66
CA GLY A 563 -17.48 5.99 -4.45
C GLY A 563 -18.60 5.26 -3.70
N ALA A 564 -19.85 5.68 -3.94
CA ALA A 564 -21.06 5.08 -3.37
C ALA A 564 -20.94 4.82 -1.86
N HIS A 565 -20.58 5.87 -1.11
CA HIS A 565 -20.39 5.84 0.35
C HIS A 565 -19.33 4.83 0.82
N GLY A 566 -18.25 4.68 0.06
CA GLY A 566 -17.11 3.84 0.43
C GLY A 566 -17.19 2.38 0.02
N LYS A 567 -18.09 2.04 -0.90
CA LYS A 567 -18.13 0.71 -1.53
C LYS A 567 -16.96 0.46 -2.47
N THR A 568 -16.44 1.52 -3.09
CA THR A 568 -15.24 1.48 -3.93
C THR A 568 -14.31 2.62 -3.52
N CYS A 569 -13.06 2.30 -3.20
CA CYS A 569 -12.04 3.24 -2.78
C CYS A 569 -10.89 3.22 -3.77
N ILE A 570 -10.37 4.40 -4.11
CA ILE A 570 -9.22 4.55 -5.02
C ILE A 570 -8.32 5.65 -4.48
N LEU A 571 -7.10 5.29 -4.09
CA LEU A 571 -6.04 6.22 -3.73
C LEU A 571 -5.07 6.36 -4.88
N SER A 572 -4.78 7.59 -5.32
CA SER A 572 -3.80 7.88 -6.37
C SER A 572 -2.70 8.81 -5.85
N ARG A 573 -1.46 8.51 -6.21
CA ARG A 573 -0.35 9.44 -6.07
C ARG A 573 -0.18 10.22 -7.36
N VAL A 574 -0.08 11.53 -7.22
CA VAL A 574 0.02 12.48 -8.33
C VAL A 574 1.10 13.52 -8.04
N TYR A 575 1.75 14.04 -9.07
CA TYR A 575 2.87 14.98 -8.91
C TYR A 575 2.72 16.14 -9.90
N PRO A 576 1.71 17.03 -9.70
CA PRO A 576 1.46 18.14 -10.60
C PRO A 576 2.67 19.08 -10.64
N THR A 577 2.90 19.69 -11.81
CA THR A 577 3.96 20.67 -12.03
C THR A 577 3.40 22.09 -12.17
N LYS A 578 2.15 22.23 -12.59
CA LYS A 578 1.43 23.50 -12.78
C LYS A 578 0.32 23.68 -11.76
N ALA A 579 -0.46 22.65 -11.52
CA ALA A 579 -1.62 22.67 -10.61
C ALA A 579 -1.21 22.50 -9.14
N VAL A 580 -0.33 23.35 -8.64
CA VAL A 580 0.21 23.32 -7.27
C VAL A 580 -0.24 24.53 -6.46
N GLY A 581 -0.52 24.31 -5.17
CA GLY A 581 -0.94 25.37 -4.24
C GLY A 581 -2.16 26.15 -4.76
N GLU A 582 -2.08 27.47 -4.76
CA GLU A 582 -3.16 28.37 -5.20
C GLU A 582 -3.48 28.27 -6.72
N LYS A 583 -2.63 27.63 -7.52
CA LYS A 583 -2.86 27.41 -8.95
C LYS A 583 -3.69 26.15 -9.23
N ALA A 584 -3.93 25.33 -8.24
CA ALA A 584 -4.80 24.17 -8.39
C ALA A 584 -6.26 24.60 -8.48
N ARG A 585 -7.01 24.02 -9.43
CA ARG A 585 -8.44 24.23 -9.63
C ARG A 585 -9.21 22.91 -9.47
N LEU A 586 -10.49 23.06 -9.19
CA LEU A 586 -11.46 21.96 -9.09
C LEU A 586 -12.60 22.21 -10.08
N PHE A 587 -12.91 21.22 -10.90
CA PHE A 587 -14.02 21.29 -11.85
C PHE A 587 -14.95 20.10 -11.66
N VAL A 588 -16.25 20.33 -11.94
CA VAL A 588 -17.21 19.27 -12.25
C VAL A 588 -17.28 19.15 -13.77
N PHE A 589 -17.30 17.94 -14.29
CA PHE A 589 -17.40 17.69 -15.73
C PHE A 589 -18.38 16.56 -16.08
N ASN A 590 -18.89 16.60 -17.31
CA ASN A 590 -19.68 15.54 -17.91
C ASN A 590 -19.32 15.42 -19.40
N ASN A 591 -18.55 14.42 -19.77
CA ASN A 591 -18.19 14.09 -21.14
C ASN A 591 -19.15 13.04 -21.76
N GLY A 592 -20.19 12.61 -21.02
CA GLY A 592 -21.23 11.71 -21.53
C GLY A 592 -22.28 12.40 -22.40
N GLU A 593 -23.19 11.62 -22.99
CA GLU A 593 -24.33 12.09 -23.78
C GLU A 593 -25.58 12.37 -22.93
N SER A 594 -25.70 11.69 -21.80
CA SER A 594 -26.74 11.96 -20.81
C SER A 594 -26.35 13.16 -19.96
N ASP A 595 -27.28 14.09 -19.78
CA ASP A 595 -27.09 15.15 -18.81
C ASP A 595 -26.96 14.57 -17.40
N VAL A 596 -26.17 15.25 -16.59
CA VAL A 596 -25.94 14.87 -15.19
C VAL A 596 -26.21 16.07 -14.30
N LYS A 597 -27.02 15.87 -13.27
CA LYS A 597 -27.33 16.89 -12.28
C LYS A 597 -26.44 16.69 -11.06
N VAL A 598 -25.73 17.72 -10.66
CA VAL A 598 -25.14 17.80 -9.32
C VAL A 598 -26.24 18.14 -8.34
N THR A 599 -26.77 17.15 -7.65
CA THR A 599 -27.84 17.36 -6.66
C THR A 599 -27.31 18.05 -5.42
N HIS A 600 -26.05 17.78 -5.09
CA HIS A 600 -25.34 18.33 -3.95
C HIS A 600 -23.82 18.24 -4.16
N LEU A 601 -23.10 19.31 -3.89
CA LEU A 601 -21.65 19.34 -3.80
C LEU A 601 -21.25 20.29 -2.68
N ASN A 602 -20.48 19.76 -1.73
CA ASN A 602 -19.78 20.53 -0.72
C ASN A 602 -18.27 20.37 -0.96
N ALA A 603 -17.57 21.45 -1.18
CA ALA A 603 -16.12 21.49 -1.21
C ALA A 603 -15.62 22.31 -0.02
N TYR A 604 -14.88 21.65 0.86
CA TYR A 604 -14.29 22.28 2.04
C TYR A 604 -12.81 22.50 1.81
N GLU A 605 -12.32 23.69 2.13
CA GLU A 605 -10.90 23.91 2.34
C GLU A 605 -10.44 23.08 3.53
N MET A 606 -9.28 22.45 3.42
CA MET A 606 -8.72 21.68 4.53
C MET A 606 -7.54 22.44 5.14
N ARG A 607 -7.51 22.53 6.47
CA ARG A 607 -6.33 22.99 7.20
C ARG A 607 -5.31 21.86 7.30
N SER A 608 -4.04 22.21 7.41
CA SER A 608 -3.00 21.23 7.67
C SER A 608 -3.12 20.65 9.08
N ALA A 609 -2.91 19.35 9.18
CA ALA A 609 -2.73 18.66 10.45
C ALA A 609 -1.40 19.11 11.11
N LYS A 610 -1.35 19.08 12.44
CA LYS A 610 -0.13 19.39 13.17
C LYS A 610 0.70 18.12 13.34
N ILE A 611 1.82 18.05 12.65
CA ILE A 611 2.80 16.98 12.83
C ILE A 611 4.03 17.60 13.50
N THR A 612 4.22 17.32 14.79
CA THR A 612 5.31 17.87 15.60
C THR A 612 6.26 16.77 16.04
N SER A 613 7.50 17.13 16.39
CA SER A 613 8.46 16.20 16.96
C SER A 613 8.56 16.45 18.48
N ASP A 614 8.59 15.37 19.26
CA ASP A 614 8.94 15.46 20.68
C ASP A 614 10.44 15.77 20.77
N THR A 615 10.76 17.01 21.17
CA THR A 615 12.15 17.50 21.31
C THR A 615 12.77 17.16 22.67
N THR A 616 12.11 16.38 23.50
CA THR A 616 12.71 15.88 24.74
C THR A 616 13.80 14.86 24.40
N GLU A 617 15.05 15.34 24.24
CA GLU A 617 16.21 14.44 24.14
C GLU A 617 16.22 13.53 25.36
N PRO A 618 16.44 12.22 25.18
CA PRO A 618 16.78 11.37 26.30
C PRO A 618 18.08 11.91 26.88
N THR A 619 18.03 12.43 28.10
CA THR A 619 19.23 12.82 28.84
C THR A 619 20.19 11.63 28.81
N SER A 620 21.28 11.79 28.05
CA SER A 620 22.39 10.83 28.02
C SER A 620 22.84 10.55 29.46
N ARG A 621 22.63 9.35 29.91
CA ARG A 621 23.35 8.78 31.04
C ARG A 621 24.10 7.53 30.62
#